data_b03b8f4a6c5bfdf6c2cd68ed3d3c0783
#
_entry.id   b03b8f4a6c5bfdf6c2cd68ed3d3c0783
#
_cell.length_a   1.000
_cell.length_b   1.000
_cell.length_c   1.000
_cell.angle_alpha   90.00
_cell.angle_beta   90.00
_cell.angle_gamma   90.00
#
_symmetry.space_group_name_H-M   'P 1'
#
loop_
_entity.id
_entity.type
_entity.pdbx_description
1 polymer ?
#
loop_
_entity_poly.entity_id
_entity_poly.type
_entity_poly.pdbx_seq_one_letter_code
_entity_poly.pdbx_strand_id
1 'polypeptide(L)'
;MAKRILIAGAAQEVSTFNPVFSTYEDFNVSFGDEVVERALGKNSEVAGMVEVLQGDGDVEIVSSYSAGATSAGPLDKAGWERISSEFLESLKPFAGEIAGALFAMHGSMSAETELDPEGYLLEESRKILGEEIPIVYTQDIHGVTTAKMLKHADGVAVYHTYPHVDFADSGARAARQLLRQINDGVKPVTVRVPIPALVRGEQLITETGLFGNQVSYLKSLHDDPRILNAGFQIGNPFTDVPELCSQVIVVTDNDEAFGREVALKAANEFWGNRFEMHADLVPLEEAVATASKMKGPIEFSDAADAPSSGASGDSNAIVAEMIRTGYPHTVLAPIVDPSAVVRAVEKGIDGRITVKLGGNLDKRFTPIEVKATVISASDGTFPLEKWPSIEHAGPTVVLQSDNYTFVVFSRAINLVDRAPFFANGLDPKDFHSIIVKSPFCEPEFFDDWCELNIIVDAPGSTSADLLSLGHTICARPMFPLDDDVEFNAEPQVYSRV
;
A
#
# COMPACT_ATOMS: atom_id res chain seq x y z
N MET A 1 -6.47 -10.76 -38.35
CA MET A 1 -6.23 -11.63 -37.14
C MET A 1 -6.48 -10.74 -35.94
N ALA A 2 -7.15 -11.26 -34.92
CA ALA A 2 -7.37 -10.51 -33.71
C ALA A 2 -6.04 -10.03 -33.10
N LYS A 3 -6.04 -8.83 -32.53
CA LYS A 3 -4.87 -8.26 -31.83
C LYS A 3 -4.73 -8.94 -30.49
N ARG A 4 -3.62 -9.63 -30.27
CA ARG A 4 -3.37 -10.29 -28.97
C ARG A 4 -2.79 -9.29 -28.01
N ILE A 5 -3.46 -9.09 -26.87
CA ILE A 5 -3.04 -8.19 -25.79
C ILE A 5 -2.68 -9.02 -24.56
N LEU A 6 -1.43 -8.86 -24.10
CA LEU A 6 -0.90 -9.59 -22.96
C LEU A 6 -1.22 -8.85 -21.65
N ILE A 7 -1.70 -9.59 -20.65
CA ILE A 7 -1.87 -9.10 -19.27
C ILE A 7 -0.91 -9.87 -18.36
N ALA A 8 -0.15 -9.13 -17.55
CA ALA A 8 0.71 -9.67 -16.49
C ALA A 8 0.76 -8.71 -15.30
N GLY A 9 1.38 -9.11 -14.18
CA GLY A 9 1.53 -8.23 -13.04
C GLY A 9 2.44 -8.77 -11.95
N ALA A 10 3.02 -7.84 -11.18
CA ALA A 10 3.67 -8.09 -9.90
C ALA A 10 3.45 -6.85 -9.03
N ALA A 11 2.93 -7.04 -7.81
CA ALA A 11 2.52 -5.92 -6.97
C ALA A 11 2.68 -6.25 -5.49
N GLN A 12 3.34 -5.35 -4.77
CA GLN A 12 3.35 -5.31 -3.31
C GLN A 12 3.67 -3.89 -2.85
N GLU A 13 3.00 -3.41 -1.82
CA GLU A 13 3.43 -2.23 -1.09
C GLU A 13 4.45 -2.62 -0.02
N VAL A 14 5.55 -1.88 0.09
CA VAL A 14 6.65 -2.24 0.97
C VAL A 14 7.01 -1.11 1.91
N SER A 15 7.13 -1.44 3.23
CA SER A 15 7.90 -0.61 4.15
C SER A 15 9.33 -1.16 4.27
N THR A 16 10.31 -0.42 3.75
CA THR A 16 11.74 -0.80 3.89
C THR A 16 12.25 -0.67 5.33
N PHE A 17 11.46 -0.04 6.21
CA PHE A 17 11.74 0.08 7.64
C PHE A 17 11.24 -1.12 8.45
N ASN A 18 10.42 -2.00 7.86
CA ASN A 18 10.03 -3.24 8.50
C ASN A 18 11.20 -4.24 8.47
N PRO A 19 11.67 -4.73 9.63
CA PRO A 19 12.80 -5.67 9.68
C PRO A 19 12.44 -7.09 9.25
N VAL A 20 11.15 -7.38 9.03
CA VAL A 20 10.66 -8.70 8.62
C VAL A 20 10.50 -8.70 7.10
N PHE A 21 11.31 -9.48 6.41
CA PHE A 21 11.18 -9.66 4.97
C PHE A 21 9.90 -10.42 4.61
N SER A 22 9.25 -10.04 3.52
CA SER A 22 8.29 -10.90 2.83
C SER A 22 9.02 -11.98 2.04
N THR A 23 8.34 -13.07 1.77
CA THR A 23 8.86 -14.23 1.04
C THR A 23 7.98 -14.55 -0.16
N TYR A 24 8.43 -15.44 -1.04
CA TYR A 24 7.61 -15.90 -2.16
C TYR A 24 6.26 -16.47 -1.70
N GLU A 25 6.22 -17.14 -0.56
CA GLU A 25 5.03 -17.78 0.00
C GLU A 25 3.96 -16.79 0.49
N ASP A 26 4.32 -15.51 0.63
CA ASP A 26 3.37 -14.44 0.97
C ASP A 26 2.63 -13.92 -0.28
N PHE A 27 3.06 -14.29 -1.48
CA PHE A 27 2.45 -13.88 -2.73
C PHE A 27 1.40 -14.88 -3.23
N ASN A 28 0.27 -14.35 -3.66
CA ASN A 28 -0.74 -15.08 -4.43
C ASN A 28 -0.31 -15.12 -5.90
N VAL A 29 0.33 -16.21 -6.30
CA VAL A 29 0.85 -16.38 -7.66
C VAL A 29 -0.18 -17.07 -8.54
N SER A 30 -0.33 -16.61 -9.79
CA SER A 30 -1.19 -17.18 -10.84
C SER A 30 -0.46 -17.22 -12.17
N PHE A 31 -0.76 -18.21 -12.99
CA PHE A 31 -0.17 -18.41 -14.30
C PHE A 31 -1.24 -18.55 -15.39
N GLY A 32 -0.92 -18.03 -16.59
CA GLY A 32 -1.79 -18.18 -17.76
C GLY A 32 -3.19 -17.63 -17.52
N ASP A 33 -4.20 -18.33 -17.96
CA ASP A 33 -5.61 -17.89 -17.91
C ASP A 33 -6.13 -17.62 -16.48
N GLU A 34 -5.53 -18.26 -15.47
CA GLU A 34 -5.88 -18.06 -14.06
C GLU A 34 -5.73 -16.59 -13.63
N VAL A 35 -4.82 -15.82 -14.24
CA VAL A 35 -4.64 -14.38 -13.96
C VAL A 35 -5.93 -13.61 -14.23
N VAL A 36 -6.57 -13.87 -15.36
CA VAL A 36 -7.85 -13.25 -15.73
C VAL A 36 -9.00 -13.86 -14.94
N GLU A 37 -9.06 -15.18 -14.82
CA GLU A 37 -10.15 -15.87 -14.11
C GLU A 37 -10.31 -15.39 -12.66
N ARG A 38 -9.21 -15.20 -11.95
CA ARG A 38 -9.22 -14.71 -10.56
C ARG A 38 -9.65 -13.26 -10.42
N ALA A 39 -9.51 -12.46 -11.48
CA ALA A 39 -9.88 -11.04 -11.48
C ALA A 39 -11.36 -10.81 -11.80
N LEU A 40 -12.00 -11.72 -12.52
CA LEU A 40 -13.39 -11.56 -12.95
C LEU A 40 -14.35 -11.34 -11.77
N GLY A 41 -15.19 -10.33 -11.89
CA GLY A 41 -16.19 -9.97 -10.88
C GLY A 41 -15.63 -9.27 -9.63
N LYS A 42 -14.34 -8.91 -9.65
CA LYS A 42 -13.70 -8.14 -8.59
C LYS A 42 -13.43 -6.70 -9.04
N ASN A 43 -13.28 -5.79 -8.08
CA ASN A 43 -12.74 -4.47 -8.34
C ASN A 43 -11.20 -4.56 -8.33
N SER A 44 -10.60 -4.83 -9.48
CA SER A 44 -9.14 -4.92 -9.65
C SER A 44 -8.73 -4.35 -11.00
N GLU A 45 -7.45 -3.98 -11.13
CA GLU A 45 -6.90 -3.40 -12.37
C GLU A 45 -7.06 -4.39 -13.54
N VAL A 46 -6.78 -5.66 -13.31
CA VAL A 46 -6.96 -6.71 -14.34
C VAL A 46 -8.41 -6.81 -14.78
N ALA A 47 -9.37 -6.70 -13.86
CA ALA A 47 -10.79 -6.72 -14.22
C ALA A 47 -11.17 -5.54 -15.12
N GLY A 48 -10.70 -4.33 -14.79
CA GLY A 48 -10.92 -3.14 -15.61
C GLY A 48 -10.23 -3.22 -16.98
N MET A 49 -9.03 -3.77 -17.05
CA MET A 49 -8.34 -4.06 -18.33
C MET A 49 -9.18 -5.00 -19.19
N VAL A 50 -9.64 -6.09 -18.61
CA VAL A 50 -10.45 -7.11 -19.31
C VAL A 50 -11.76 -6.52 -19.83
N GLU A 51 -12.46 -5.73 -19.02
CA GLU A 51 -13.73 -5.09 -19.43
C GLU A 51 -13.57 -4.23 -20.68
N VAL A 52 -12.53 -3.39 -20.72
CA VAL A 52 -12.26 -2.53 -21.88
C VAL A 52 -11.84 -3.34 -23.09
N LEU A 53 -10.96 -4.32 -22.93
CA LEU A 53 -10.47 -5.15 -24.03
C LEU A 53 -11.58 -6.03 -24.65
N GLN A 54 -12.51 -6.55 -23.84
CA GLN A 54 -13.67 -7.30 -24.33
C GLN A 54 -14.66 -6.42 -25.11
N GLY A 55 -14.69 -5.12 -24.84
CA GLY A 55 -15.48 -4.15 -25.57
C GLY A 55 -14.96 -3.88 -27.00
N ASP A 56 -13.68 -4.16 -27.28
CA ASP A 56 -13.07 -4.08 -28.60
C ASP A 56 -13.16 -5.45 -29.29
N GLY A 57 -14.05 -5.59 -30.27
CA GLY A 57 -14.36 -6.88 -30.93
C GLY A 57 -13.23 -7.50 -31.74
N ASP A 58 -12.05 -6.85 -31.85
CA ASP A 58 -10.87 -7.30 -32.60
C ASP A 58 -9.67 -7.63 -31.69
N VAL A 59 -9.93 -7.87 -30.38
CA VAL A 59 -8.91 -8.19 -29.38
C VAL A 59 -9.03 -9.63 -28.90
N GLU A 60 -7.91 -10.33 -28.82
CA GLU A 60 -7.72 -11.59 -28.09
C GLU A 60 -6.93 -11.28 -26.82
N ILE A 61 -7.53 -11.51 -25.65
CA ILE A 61 -6.87 -11.36 -24.37
C ILE A 61 -6.02 -12.60 -24.08
N VAL A 62 -4.76 -12.41 -23.78
CA VAL A 62 -3.86 -13.45 -23.30
C VAL A 62 -3.24 -13.00 -21.98
N SER A 63 -2.96 -13.93 -21.09
CA SER A 63 -2.33 -13.62 -19.80
C SER A 63 -1.20 -14.58 -19.49
N SER A 64 -0.23 -14.15 -18.71
CA SER A 64 0.97 -14.95 -18.44
C SER A 64 1.22 -15.21 -16.97
N TYR A 65 1.36 -14.16 -16.16
CA TYR A 65 1.78 -14.24 -14.76
C TYR A 65 1.17 -13.13 -13.93
N SER A 66 0.85 -13.42 -12.69
CA SER A 66 0.51 -12.43 -11.69
C SER A 66 1.01 -12.88 -10.33
N ALA A 67 1.70 -12.00 -9.60
CA ALA A 67 2.10 -12.20 -8.22
C ALA A 67 1.71 -10.97 -7.40
N GLY A 68 0.78 -11.13 -6.47
CA GLY A 68 0.33 -10.06 -5.60
C GLY A 68 0.42 -10.44 -4.13
N ALA A 69 0.94 -9.57 -3.30
CA ALA A 69 0.99 -9.73 -1.86
C ALA A 69 0.39 -8.52 -1.13
N THR A 70 -0.04 -8.73 0.11
CA THR A 70 -0.37 -7.64 1.03
C THR A 70 0.88 -6.83 1.37
N SER A 71 0.67 -5.60 1.86
CA SER A 71 1.76 -4.74 2.31
C SER A 71 2.61 -5.44 3.37
N ALA A 72 3.94 -5.31 3.28
CA ALA A 72 4.88 -5.97 4.21
C ALA A 72 6.27 -5.29 4.16
N GLY A 73 7.28 -5.92 4.73
CA GLY A 73 8.69 -5.56 4.52
C GLY A 73 9.20 -5.96 3.14
N PRO A 74 10.45 -5.59 2.80
CA PRO A 74 11.04 -5.91 1.51
C PRO A 74 10.99 -7.41 1.19
N LEU A 75 10.83 -7.73 -0.09
CA LEU A 75 10.89 -9.12 -0.53
C LEU A 75 12.32 -9.67 -0.37
N ASP A 76 12.45 -10.84 0.23
CA ASP A 76 13.75 -11.46 0.41
C ASP A 76 14.40 -11.81 -0.94
N LYS A 77 15.72 -12.00 -0.93
CA LYS A 77 16.48 -12.28 -2.13
C LYS A 77 15.94 -13.48 -2.91
N ALA A 78 15.62 -14.58 -2.24
CA ALA A 78 15.15 -15.80 -2.87
C ALA A 78 13.77 -15.62 -3.53
N GLY A 79 12.87 -14.94 -2.84
CA GLY A 79 11.55 -14.57 -3.35
C GLY A 79 11.65 -13.67 -4.58
N TRP A 80 12.51 -12.66 -4.52
CA TRP A 80 12.74 -11.78 -5.67
C TRP A 80 13.31 -12.49 -6.89
N GLU A 81 14.36 -13.28 -6.69
CA GLU A 81 14.96 -14.09 -7.78
C GLU A 81 13.91 -15.01 -8.43
N ARG A 82 13.01 -15.57 -7.64
CA ARG A 82 11.97 -16.46 -8.14
C ARG A 82 10.86 -15.70 -8.86
N ILE A 83 10.27 -14.65 -8.24
CA ILE A 83 9.18 -13.85 -8.85
C ILE A 83 9.67 -13.22 -10.16
N SER A 84 10.83 -12.58 -10.16
CA SER A 84 11.37 -11.97 -11.38
C SER A 84 11.65 -12.98 -12.49
N SER A 85 12.21 -14.13 -12.15
CA SER A 85 12.43 -15.21 -13.12
C SER A 85 11.11 -15.76 -13.67
N GLU A 86 10.14 -16.10 -12.83
CA GLU A 86 8.84 -16.62 -13.27
C GLU A 86 8.10 -15.61 -14.13
N PHE A 87 8.08 -14.32 -13.74
CA PHE A 87 7.49 -13.25 -14.53
C PHE A 87 8.11 -13.17 -15.93
N LEU A 88 9.43 -13.05 -16.02
CA LEU A 88 10.14 -12.88 -17.29
C LEU A 88 10.08 -14.13 -18.18
N GLU A 89 10.20 -15.32 -17.61
CA GLU A 89 10.06 -16.58 -18.38
C GLU A 89 8.63 -16.70 -18.94
N SER A 90 7.60 -16.25 -18.22
CA SER A 90 6.22 -16.30 -18.67
C SER A 90 5.93 -15.41 -19.90
N LEU A 91 6.76 -14.39 -20.15
CA LEU A 91 6.62 -13.49 -21.31
C LEU A 91 7.19 -14.07 -22.60
N LYS A 92 8.18 -14.97 -22.52
CA LYS A 92 8.91 -15.47 -23.69
C LYS A 92 8.04 -16.08 -24.79
N PRO A 93 6.96 -16.85 -24.49
CA PRO A 93 6.07 -17.39 -25.51
C PRO A 93 5.33 -16.32 -26.33
N PHE A 94 5.28 -15.09 -25.84
CA PHE A 94 4.55 -13.99 -26.45
C PHE A 94 5.43 -13.04 -27.27
N ALA A 95 6.74 -13.26 -27.29
CA ALA A 95 7.68 -12.46 -28.07
C ALA A 95 7.36 -12.53 -29.59
N GLY A 96 7.03 -11.38 -30.19
CA GLY A 96 6.60 -11.27 -31.57
C GLY A 96 5.18 -11.75 -31.89
N GLU A 97 4.39 -12.13 -30.86
CA GLU A 97 3.06 -12.72 -30.99
C GLU A 97 1.94 -11.78 -30.49
N ILE A 98 2.27 -10.63 -29.92
CA ILE A 98 1.32 -9.69 -29.32
C ILE A 98 1.38 -8.31 -29.97
N ALA A 99 0.24 -7.59 -29.87
CA ALA A 99 0.13 -6.21 -30.34
C ALA A 99 0.40 -5.19 -29.22
N GLY A 100 0.37 -5.61 -27.96
CA GLY A 100 0.63 -4.76 -26.79
C GLY A 100 0.57 -5.53 -25.48
N ALA A 101 1.04 -4.90 -24.40
CA ALA A 101 1.03 -5.49 -23.06
C ALA A 101 0.50 -4.49 -22.02
N LEU A 102 -0.24 -5.04 -21.06
CA LEU A 102 -0.75 -4.36 -19.86
C LEU A 102 -0.19 -5.02 -18.62
N PHE A 103 0.47 -4.23 -17.75
CA PHE A 103 1.00 -4.74 -16.50
C PHE A 103 0.31 -4.09 -15.30
N ALA A 104 -0.22 -4.92 -14.39
CA ALA A 104 -0.72 -4.48 -13.10
C ALA A 104 0.44 -4.45 -12.10
N MET A 105 0.83 -3.25 -11.66
CA MET A 105 1.96 -3.01 -10.76
C MET A 105 1.53 -2.08 -9.62
N HIS A 106 2.26 -2.07 -8.50
CA HIS A 106 1.99 -1.16 -7.39
C HIS A 106 2.78 0.15 -7.48
N GLY A 107 4.07 0.07 -7.76
CA GLY A 107 4.98 1.21 -7.81
C GLY A 107 5.81 1.43 -6.55
N SER A 108 5.57 0.68 -5.48
CA SER A 108 6.36 0.76 -4.25
C SER A 108 6.90 -0.60 -3.79
N MET A 109 7.14 -1.50 -4.71
CA MET A 109 7.89 -2.72 -4.42
C MET A 109 9.34 -2.39 -4.10
N SER A 110 9.91 -3.16 -3.18
CA SER A 110 11.34 -3.17 -2.90
C SER A 110 11.75 -4.57 -2.47
N ALA A 111 12.95 -4.99 -2.82
CA ALA A 111 13.52 -6.27 -2.44
C ALA A 111 14.91 -6.10 -1.84
N GLU A 112 15.37 -7.11 -1.12
CA GLU A 112 16.69 -7.11 -0.46
C GLU A 112 17.83 -6.77 -1.41
N THR A 113 17.73 -7.15 -2.68
CA THR A 113 18.78 -6.99 -3.70
C THR A 113 18.39 -6.10 -4.88
N GLU A 114 17.16 -5.61 -4.93
CA GLU A 114 16.66 -4.71 -5.98
C GLU A 114 15.75 -3.65 -5.35
N LEU A 115 16.10 -2.39 -5.53
CA LEU A 115 15.35 -1.25 -4.96
C LEU A 115 14.28 -0.70 -5.91
N ASP A 116 14.27 -1.14 -7.17
CA ASP A 116 13.29 -0.78 -8.20
C ASP A 116 12.84 -2.04 -8.97
N PRO A 117 12.15 -2.99 -8.29
CA PRO A 117 11.66 -4.23 -8.90
C PRO A 117 10.82 -4.01 -10.15
N GLU A 118 9.89 -3.06 -10.11
CA GLU A 118 9.01 -2.76 -11.24
C GLU A 118 9.79 -2.17 -12.43
N GLY A 119 10.73 -1.27 -12.17
CA GLY A 119 11.61 -0.75 -13.22
C GLY A 119 12.50 -1.84 -13.85
N TYR A 120 13.00 -2.77 -13.02
CA TYR A 120 13.72 -3.94 -13.52
C TYR A 120 12.83 -4.84 -14.39
N LEU A 121 11.62 -5.16 -13.94
CA LEU A 121 10.68 -5.98 -14.71
C LEU A 121 10.30 -5.33 -16.03
N LEU A 122 10.06 -4.01 -16.07
CA LEU A 122 9.75 -3.28 -17.30
C LEU A 122 10.95 -3.28 -18.28
N GLU A 123 12.17 -3.05 -17.78
CA GLU A 123 13.39 -3.08 -18.59
C GLU A 123 13.63 -4.46 -19.22
N GLU A 124 13.56 -5.53 -18.44
CA GLU A 124 13.76 -6.89 -18.93
C GLU A 124 12.60 -7.36 -19.83
N SER A 125 11.36 -6.97 -19.53
CA SER A 125 10.21 -7.24 -20.41
C SER A 125 10.38 -6.62 -21.78
N ARG A 126 10.92 -5.41 -21.85
CA ARG A 126 11.21 -4.72 -23.11
C ARG A 126 12.19 -5.51 -23.97
N LYS A 127 13.24 -6.08 -23.35
CA LYS A 127 14.22 -6.92 -24.07
C LYS A 127 13.60 -8.20 -24.63
N ILE A 128 12.58 -8.75 -23.97
CA ILE A 128 11.89 -9.98 -24.40
C ILE A 128 10.83 -9.68 -25.46
N LEU A 129 9.96 -8.69 -25.20
CA LEU A 129 8.80 -8.40 -26.06
C LEU A 129 9.17 -7.57 -27.30
N GLY A 130 10.28 -6.84 -27.25
CA GLY A 130 10.76 -5.99 -28.33
C GLY A 130 10.41 -4.51 -28.15
N GLU A 131 11.14 -3.65 -28.88
CA GLU A 131 11.05 -2.19 -28.76
C GLU A 131 9.75 -1.61 -29.30
N GLU A 132 9.12 -2.27 -30.29
CA GLU A 132 7.93 -1.78 -31.00
C GLU A 132 6.61 -2.10 -30.28
N ILE A 133 6.63 -2.99 -29.29
CA ILE A 133 5.41 -3.40 -28.58
C ILE A 133 5.08 -2.36 -27.52
N PRO A 134 3.91 -1.69 -27.58
CA PRO A 134 3.51 -0.76 -26.51
C PRO A 134 3.25 -1.50 -25.19
N ILE A 135 3.81 -0.97 -24.10
CA ILE A 135 3.62 -1.46 -22.74
C ILE A 135 3.03 -0.33 -21.91
N VAL A 136 1.83 -0.54 -21.37
CA VAL A 136 1.18 0.37 -20.42
C VAL A 136 0.98 -0.35 -19.09
N TYR A 137 1.20 0.34 -17.98
CA TYR A 137 1.06 -0.26 -16.66
C TYR A 137 0.20 0.59 -15.72
N THR A 138 -0.30 -0.03 -14.66
CA THR A 138 -1.01 0.66 -13.59
C THR A 138 -0.12 0.84 -12.37
N GLN A 139 -0.39 1.86 -11.56
CA GLN A 139 0.27 2.07 -10.27
C GLN A 139 -0.68 2.69 -9.24
N ASP A 140 -0.37 2.39 -7.99
CA ASP A 140 -0.98 3.04 -6.84
C ASP A 140 -0.55 4.51 -6.72
N ILE A 141 -1.37 5.30 -6.05
CA ILE A 141 -1.07 6.69 -5.68
C ILE A 141 0.13 6.80 -4.73
N HIS A 142 0.43 5.72 -3.97
CA HIS A 142 1.63 5.58 -3.14
C HIS A 142 2.86 5.11 -3.93
N GLY A 143 2.74 4.90 -5.24
CA GLY A 143 3.85 4.47 -6.08
C GLY A 143 4.98 5.48 -6.14
N VAL A 144 6.17 4.97 -6.47
CA VAL A 144 7.38 5.74 -6.81
C VAL A 144 7.73 5.41 -8.25
N THR A 145 7.14 6.15 -9.21
CA THR A 145 7.49 5.96 -10.61
C THR A 145 8.92 6.42 -10.87
N THR A 146 9.79 5.51 -11.26
CA THR A 146 11.20 5.80 -11.51
C THR A 146 11.47 6.22 -12.96
N ALA A 147 12.61 6.86 -13.18
CA ALA A 147 13.08 7.15 -14.54
C ALA A 147 13.26 5.88 -15.39
N LYS A 148 13.64 4.76 -14.74
CA LYS A 148 13.76 3.45 -15.39
C LYS A 148 12.41 2.94 -15.90
N MET A 149 11.36 3.01 -15.07
CA MET A 149 10.01 2.63 -15.49
C MET A 149 9.54 3.43 -16.70
N LEU A 150 9.65 4.76 -16.65
CA LEU A 150 9.21 5.63 -17.73
C LEU A 150 10.02 5.49 -19.02
N LYS A 151 11.27 5.07 -18.92
CA LYS A 151 12.12 4.81 -20.09
C LYS A 151 11.71 3.53 -20.84
N HIS A 152 11.14 2.56 -20.13
CA HIS A 152 10.86 1.24 -20.70
C HIS A 152 9.37 0.95 -20.92
N ALA A 153 8.48 1.88 -20.53
CA ALA A 153 7.05 1.80 -20.80
C ALA A 153 6.57 2.94 -21.71
N ASP A 154 5.37 2.78 -22.27
CA ASP A 154 4.73 3.73 -23.16
C ASP A 154 3.58 4.47 -22.49
N GLY A 155 3.33 4.22 -21.21
CA GLY A 155 2.37 4.94 -20.39
C GLY A 155 2.09 4.28 -19.06
N VAL A 156 1.48 5.07 -18.17
CA VAL A 156 1.10 4.67 -16.83
C VAL A 156 -0.26 5.25 -16.45
N ALA A 157 -1.08 4.44 -15.81
CA ALA A 157 -2.34 4.88 -15.19
C ALA A 157 -2.22 4.77 -13.66
N VAL A 158 -2.25 5.91 -12.99
CA VAL A 158 -2.15 6.02 -11.53
C VAL A 158 -3.55 6.04 -10.93
N TYR A 159 -3.77 5.44 -9.75
CA TYR A 159 -5.03 5.54 -9.01
C TYR A 159 -5.38 6.99 -8.70
N HIS A 160 -6.68 7.27 -8.56
CA HIS A 160 -7.22 8.61 -8.29
C HIS A 160 -7.94 8.70 -6.94
N THR A 161 -7.89 7.66 -6.12
CA THR A 161 -8.58 7.66 -4.84
C THR A 161 -7.68 7.18 -3.71
N TYR A 162 -7.86 7.82 -2.55
CA TYR A 162 -7.33 7.39 -1.27
C TYR A 162 -8.40 7.70 -0.19
N PRO A 163 -8.94 6.70 0.51
CA PRO A 163 -8.76 5.24 0.33
C PRO A 163 -9.13 4.74 -1.07
N HIS A 164 -8.51 3.62 -1.49
CA HIS A 164 -8.62 3.12 -2.86
C HIS A 164 -9.97 2.44 -3.13
N VAL A 165 -10.66 2.92 -4.16
CA VAL A 165 -11.93 2.35 -4.67
C VAL A 165 -11.95 2.25 -6.21
N ASP A 166 -10.90 2.74 -6.90
CA ASP A 166 -10.83 2.91 -8.35
C ASP A 166 -9.86 1.96 -9.07
N PHE A 167 -9.59 0.79 -8.49
CA PHE A 167 -8.70 -0.22 -9.09
C PHE A 167 -9.10 -0.57 -10.52
N ALA A 168 -10.37 -0.95 -10.74
CA ALA A 168 -10.87 -1.31 -12.07
C ALA A 168 -10.87 -0.10 -13.04
N ASP A 169 -11.19 1.11 -12.58
CA ASP A 169 -11.10 2.31 -13.42
C ASP A 169 -9.66 2.56 -13.88
N SER A 170 -8.68 2.37 -13.00
CA SER A 170 -7.26 2.53 -13.32
C SER A 170 -6.80 1.53 -14.38
N GLY A 171 -7.19 0.26 -14.25
CA GLY A 171 -6.96 -0.76 -15.27
C GLY A 171 -7.64 -0.43 -16.59
N ALA A 172 -8.88 0.06 -16.54
CA ALA A 172 -9.63 0.48 -17.73
C ALA A 172 -8.97 1.67 -18.44
N ARG A 173 -8.41 2.65 -17.70
CA ARG A 173 -7.66 3.78 -18.27
C ARG A 173 -6.37 3.31 -18.96
N ALA A 174 -5.62 2.39 -18.35
CA ALA A 174 -4.46 1.78 -18.96
C ALA A 174 -4.79 1.06 -20.28
N ALA A 175 -5.86 0.25 -20.28
CA ALA A 175 -6.32 -0.47 -21.46
C ALA A 175 -6.80 0.48 -22.58
N ARG A 176 -7.55 1.54 -22.27
CA ARG A 176 -7.96 2.56 -23.25
C ARG A 176 -6.76 3.26 -23.87
N GLN A 177 -5.75 3.60 -23.05
CA GLN A 177 -4.51 4.19 -23.57
C GLN A 177 -3.81 3.23 -24.53
N LEU A 178 -3.65 1.97 -24.16
CA LEU A 178 -3.02 0.96 -25.01
C LEU A 178 -3.77 0.80 -26.35
N LEU A 179 -5.09 0.69 -26.31
CA LEU A 179 -5.92 0.59 -27.52
C LEU A 179 -5.77 1.81 -28.44
N ARG A 180 -5.71 3.01 -27.88
CA ARG A 180 -5.47 4.25 -28.68
C ARG A 180 -4.09 4.19 -29.37
N GLN A 181 -3.06 3.68 -28.72
CA GLN A 181 -1.74 3.52 -29.35
C GLN A 181 -1.81 2.52 -30.52
N ILE A 182 -2.50 1.40 -30.33
CA ILE A 182 -2.57 0.34 -31.33
C ILE A 182 -3.53 0.67 -32.48
N ASN A 183 -4.67 1.29 -32.20
CA ASN A 183 -5.74 1.51 -33.18
C ASN A 183 -5.63 2.86 -33.88
N ASP A 184 -5.32 3.92 -33.13
CA ASP A 184 -5.35 5.30 -33.61
C ASP A 184 -3.95 5.84 -33.93
N GLY A 185 -2.89 5.10 -33.53
CA GLY A 185 -1.51 5.49 -33.78
C GLY A 185 -1.07 6.72 -32.98
N VAL A 186 -1.67 6.96 -31.80
CA VAL A 186 -1.25 8.04 -30.90
C VAL A 186 0.19 7.81 -30.44
N LYS A 187 0.92 8.89 -30.19
CA LYS A 187 2.34 8.90 -29.83
C LYS A 187 2.52 9.39 -28.39
N PRO A 188 2.64 8.49 -27.41
CA PRO A 188 2.71 8.92 -26.02
C PRO A 188 3.98 9.74 -25.76
N VAL A 189 3.76 10.87 -25.11
CA VAL A 189 4.80 11.68 -24.45
C VAL A 189 4.45 11.78 -22.99
N THR A 190 5.29 11.23 -22.11
CA THR A 190 5.11 11.29 -20.66
C THR A 190 5.94 12.43 -20.09
N VAL A 191 5.27 13.32 -19.37
CA VAL A 191 5.90 14.37 -18.58
C VAL A 191 5.78 14.01 -17.10
N ARG A 192 6.91 13.92 -16.42
CA ARG A 192 7.03 13.72 -14.96
C ARG A 192 7.58 14.99 -14.32
N VAL A 193 6.97 15.43 -13.23
CA VAL A 193 7.52 16.48 -12.36
C VAL A 193 7.71 15.89 -10.96
N PRO A 194 8.95 15.52 -10.58
CA PRO A 194 9.25 15.08 -9.22
C PRO A 194 9.20 16.29 -8.26
N ILE A 195 8.64 16.06 -7.07
CA ILE A 195 8.46 17.07 -6.03
C ILE A 195 9.17 16.53 -4.77
N PRO A 196 10.17 17.24 -4.22
CA PRO A 196 10.94 16.76 -3.08
C PRO A 196 10.13 16.91 -1.77
N ALA A 197 9.02 16.19 -1.70
CA ALA A 197 8.12 16.20 -0.55
C ALA A 197 7.56 14.81 -0.27
N LEU A 198 7.51 14.46 1.01
CA LEU A 198 6.80 13.33 1.57
C LEU A 198 5.71 13.87 2.48
N VAL A 199 4.52 13.33 2.37
CA VAL A 199 3.32 13.84 3.05
C VAL A 199 2.55 12.71 3.73
N ARG A 200 1.80 13.04 4.79
CA ARG A 200 0.93 12.13 5.53
C ARG A 200 -0.29 12.89 6.09
N GLY A 201 -1.25 12.15 6.60
CA GLY A 201 -2.39 12.70 7.32
C GLY A 201 -3.68 12.76 6.53
N GLU A 202 -4.71 13.26 7.16
CA GLU A 202 -6.10 13.26 6.68
C GLU A 202 -6.30 14.11 5.40
N GLN A 203 -5.45 15.14 5.20
CA GLN A 203 -5.51 15.96 4.00
C GLN A 203 -5.19 15.20 2.71
N LEU A 204 -4.73 13.95 2.82
CA LEU A 204 -4.50 13.05 1.68
C LEU A 204 -5.76 12.28 1.26
N ILE A 205 -6.81 12.24 2.07
CA ILE A 205 -8.09 11.62 1.72
C ILE A 205 -8.67 12.36 0.52
N THR A 206 -8.83 11.68 -0.61
CA THR A 206 -9.18 12.34 -1.88
C THR A 206 -10.61 12.85 -1.93
N GLU A 207 -11.50 12.38 -1.07
CA GLU A 207 -12.88 12.85 -0.98
C GLU A 207 -13.00 14.17 -0.20
N THR A 208 -12.21 14.36 0.83
CA THR A 208 -12.38 15.45 1.80
C THR A 208 -11.16 16.36 1.95
N GLY A 209 -9.97 15.87 1.65
CA GLY A 209 -8.71 16.57 1.88
C GLY A 209 -8.24 17.44 0.71
N LEU A 210 -7.23 18.26 0.98
CA LEU A 210 -6.62 19.17 -0.01
C LEU A 210 -6.06 18.43 -1.21
N PHE A 211 -5.47 17.26 -1.01
CA PHE A 211 -4.92 16.44 -2.08
C PHE A 211 -5.97 16.03 -3.11
N GLY A 212 -7.22 15.85 -2.69
CA GLY A 212 -8.34 15.57 -3.57
C GLY A 212 -8.57 16.63 -4.65
N ASN A 213 -8.20 17.89 -4.38
CA ASN A 213 -8.30 18.98 -5.36
C ASN A 213 -7.32 18.77 -6.52
N GLN A 214 -6.06 18.37 -6.24
CA GLN A 214 -5.07 18.10 -7.27
C GLN A 214 -5.45 16.89 -8.11
N VAL A 215 -5.92 15.82 -7.47
CA VAL A 215 -6.40 14.62 -8.16
C VAL A 215 -7.61 14.95 -9.03
N SER A 216 -8.58 15.71 -8.50
CA SER A 216 -9.77 16.15 -9.24
C SER A 216 -9.42 17.01 -10.44
N TYR A 217 -8.43 17.89 -10.32
CA TYR A 217 -7.92 18.67 -11.45
C TYR A 217 -7.39 17.75 -12.56
N LEU A 218 -6.50 16.81 -12.24
CA LEU A 218 -5.95 15.89 -13.24
C LEU A 218 -7.03 14.99 -13.85
N LYS A 219 -7.96 14.51 -13.02
CA LYS A 219 -9.10 13.72 -13.46
C LYS A 219 -10.00 14.46 -14.44
N SER A 220 -10.23 15.77 -14.24
CA SER A 220 -11.04 16.60 -15.12
C SER A 220 -10.46 16.75 -16.54
N LEU A 221 -9.18 16.46 -16.73
CA LEU A 221 -8.51 16.55 -18.02
C LEU A 221 -8.66 15.28 -18.88
N HIS A 222 -9.23 14.20 -18.35
CA HIS A 222 -9.36 12.94 -19.10
C HIS A 222 -10.32 13.04 -20.30
N ASP A 223 -11.19 14.03 -20.33
CA ASP A 223 -12.05 14.32 -21.50
C ASP A 223 -11.32 15.12 -22.59
N ASP A 224 -10.11 15.66 -22.33
CA ASP A 224 -9.29 16.31 -23.34
C ASP A 224 -8.61 15.25 -24.21
N PRO A 225 -8.85 15.26 -25.55
CA PRO A 225 -8.31 14.23 -26.44
C PRO A 225 -6.78 14.19 -26.49
N ARG A 226 -6.10 15.27 -26.05
CA ARG A 226 -4.64 15.33 -25.93
C ARG A 226 -4.10 14.52 -24.76
N ILE A 227 -4.92 14.25 -23.75
CA ILE A 227 -4.54 13.48 -22.58
C ILE A 227 -4.80 12.00 -22.82
N LEU A 228 -3.79 11.19 -22.61
CA LEU A 228 -3.88 9.73 -22.59
C LEU A 228 -4.07 9.20 -21.17
N ASN A 229 -3.31 9.75 -20.22
CA ASN A 229 -3.47 9.56 -18.78
C ASN A 229 -2.88 10.76 -18.02
N ALA A 230 -3.38 11.00 -16.82
CA ALA A 230 -2.80 11.95 -15.88
C ALA A 230 -3.03 11.45 -14.44
N GLY A 231 -2.02 11.55 -13.61
CA GLY A 231 -2.10 11.10 -12.22
C GLY A 231 -1.11 11.82 -11.32
N PHE A 232 -1.38 11.75 -10.04
CA PHE A 232 -0.53 12.27 -8.97
C PHE A 232 -0.13 11.13 -8.06
N GLN A 233 1.16 10.99 -7.76
CA GLN A 233 1.67 10.07 -6.74
C GLN A 233 2.24 10.86 -5.57
N ILE A 234 1.81 10.50 -4.36
CA ILE A 234 2.37 11.07 -3.13
C ILE A 234 3.68 10.40 -2.73
N GLY A 235 4.00 9.26 -3.38
CA GLY A 235 5.08 8.37 -2.96
C GLY A 235 4.74 7.63 -1.65
N ASN A 236 5.27 6.42 -1.48
CA ASN A 236 5.17 5.76 -0.18
C ASN A 236 6.32 6.22 0.72
N PRO A 237 6.10 7.04 1.74
CA PRO A 237 7.19 7.54 2.58
C PRO A 237 7.86 6.43 3.41
N PHE A 238 7.31 5.23 3.40
CA PHE A 238 7.88 4.06 4.07
C PHE A 238 8.79 3.23 3.15
N THR A 239 8.86 3.56 1.86
CA THR A 239 9.73 2.89 0.89
C THR A 239 10.96 3.76 0.61
N ASP A 240 12.00 3.64 1.46
CA ASP A 240 13.25 4.41 1.29
C ASP A 240 14.06 3.88 0.11
N VAL A 241 13.86 4.49 -1.05
CA VAL A 241 14.51 4.16 -2.32
C VAL A 241 15.04 5.43 -3.00
N PRO A 242 15.99 5.34 -3.94
CA PRO A 242 16.69 6.52 -4.47
C PRO A 242 15.79 7.59 -5.07
N GLU A 243 14.72 7.22 -5.75
CA GLU A 243 13.80 8.16 -6.42
C GLU A 243 12.52 8.43 -5.62
N LEU A 244 12.47 8.08 -4.32
CA LEU A 244 11.32 8.39 -3.47
C LEU A 244 11.04 9.90 -3.48
N CYS A 245 9.84 10.28 -3.90
CA CYS A 245 9.32 11.65 -3.88
C CYS A 245 7.82 11.64 -4.19
N SER A 246 7.13 12.75 -3.94
CA SER A 246 5.83 13.00 -4.59
C SER A 246 6.06 13.40 -6.04
N GLN A 247 5.08 13.16 -6.92
CA GLN A 247 5.27 13.47 -8.34
C GLN A 247 3.96 13.57 -9.11
N VAL A 248 3.98 14.39 -10.16
CA VAL A 248 2.90 14.47 -11.15
C VAL A 248 3.35 13.78 -12.43
N ILE A 249 2.47 12.97 -13.01
CA ILE A 249 2.72 12.29 -14.27
C ILE A 249 1.58 12.59 -15.23
N VAL A 250 1.92 13.07 -16.41
CA VAL A 250 0.96 13.39 -17.47
C VAL A 250 1.40 12.73 -18.77
N VAL A 251 0.55 11.91 -19.34
CA VAL A 251 0.78 11.24 -20.64
C VAL A 251 -0.08 11.89 -21.69
N THR A 252 0.53 12.47 -22.71
CA THR A 252 -0.16 13.17 -23.80
C THR A 252 0.02 12.47 -25.14
N ASP A 253 -0.86 12.75 -26.10
CA ASP A 253 -0.67 12.38 -27.49
C ASP A 253 0.20 13.43 -28.20
N ASN A 254 1.51 13.21 -28.22
CA ASN A 254 2.51 14.04 -28.89
C ASN A 254 2.43 15.55 -28.56
N ASP A 255 1.97 15.91 -27.36
CA ASP A 255 1.86 17.30 -26.91
C ASP A 255 2.66 17.54 -25.61
N GLU A 256 3.99 17.56 -25.75
CA GLU A 256 4.91 17.82 -24.64
C GLU A 256 4.61 19.17 -23.95
N ALA A 257 4.31 20.21 -24.72
CA ALA A 257 4.10 21.55 -24.19
C ALA A 257 2.88 21.59 -23.25
N PHE A 258 1.78 20.97 -23.65
CA PHE A 258 0.59 20.84 -22.82
C PHE A 258 0.83 19.96 -21.60
N GLY A 259 1.53 18.82 -21.78
CA GLY A 259 1.91 17.96 -20.66
C GLY A 259 2.74 18.69 -19.60
N ARG A 260 3.70 19.53 -20.02
CA ARG A 260 4.52 20.37 -19.12
C ARG A 260 3.65 21.41 -18.38
N GLU A 261 2.76 22.08 -19.07
CA GLU A 261 1.86 23.08 -18.46
C GLU A 261 1.01 22.45 -17.35
N VAL A 262 0.36 21.31 -17.64
CA VAL A 262 -0.50 20.58 -16.70
C VAL A 262 0.31 20.08 -15.49
N ALA A 263 1.43 19.42 -15.74
CA ALA A 263 2.23 18.82 -14.67
C ALA A 263 2.85 19.89 -13.75
N LEU A 264 3.36 20.98 -14.32
CA LEU A 264 3.92 22.10 -13.54
C LEU A 264 2.86 22.78 -12.67
N LYS A 265 1.64 22.99 -13.21
CA LYS A 265 0.55 23.59 -12.44
C LYS A 265 0.23 22.73 -11.21
N ALA A 266 -0.02 21.44 -11.40
CA ALA A 266 -0.36 20.52 -10.30
C ALA A 266 0.77 20.41 -9.27
N ALA A 267 2.03 20.31 -9.73
CA ALA A 267 3.19 20.20 -8.87
C ALA A 267 3.42 21.45 -8.00
N ASN A 268 3.29 22.65 -8.57
CA ASN A 268 3.46 23.90 -7.82
C ASN A 268 2.34 24.12 -6.80
N GLU A 269 1.10 23.74 -7.13
CA GLU A 269 -0.02 23.82 -6.19
C GLU A 269 0.17 22.87 -5.02
N PHE A 270 0.57 21.62 -5.28
CA PHE A 270 0.88 20.64 -4.24
C PHE A 270 2.02 21.13 -3.32
N TRP A 271 3.10 21.61 -3.91
CA TRP A 271 4.21 22.14 -3.14
C TRP A 271 3.81 23.28 -2.21
N GLY A 272 2.92 24.17 -2.69
CA GLY A 272 2.35 25.26 -1.88
C GLY A 272 1.59 24.77 -0.66
N ASN A 273 0.89 23.64 -0.79
CA ASN A 273 0.02 23.08 0.25
C ASN A 273 0.72 22.05 1.16
N ARG A 274 2.00 21.71 0.93
CA ARG A 274 2.69 20.60 1.62
C ARG A 274 2.68 20.70 3.13
N PHE A 275 2.68 21.90 3.68
CA PHE A 275 2.68 22.11 5.13
C PHE A 275 1.35 21.74 5.81
N GLU A 276 0.26 21.70 5.06
CA GLU A 276 -1.05 21.29 5.54
C GLU A 276 -1.25 19.76 5.47
N MET A 277 -0.34 19.05 4.77
CA MET A 277 -0.42 17.61 4.54
C MET A 277 0.49 16.87 5.53
N HIS A 278 0.15 16.94 6.81
CA HIS A 278 0.80 16.21 7.90
C HIS A 278 -0.25 15.55 8.78
N ALA A 279 0.15 14.57 9.56
CA ALA A 279 -0.71 13.92 10.54
C ALA A 279 -0.65 14.67 11.87
N ASP A 280 -1.80 14.91 12.49
CA ASP A 280 -1.90 15.47 13.83
C ASP A 280 -1.68 14.37 14.88
N LEU A 281 -0.43 14.20 15.27
CA LEU A 281 -0.02 13.15 16.21
C LEU A 281 -0.09 13.62 17.65
N VAL A 282 -0.64 12.77 18.53
CA VAL A 282 -0.64 13.00 19.98
C VAL A 282 0.49 12.20 20.63
N PRO A 283 1.40 12.82 21.38
CA PRO A 283 2.46 12.09 22.09
C PRO A 283 1.92 10.93 22.92
N LEU A 284 2.59 9.80 22.90
CA LEU A 284 2.13 8.55 23.50
C LEU A 284 1.74 8.69 24.97
N GLU A 285 2.56 9.38 25.77
CA GLU A 285 2.29 9.61 27.20
C GLU A 285 1.05 10.50 27.41
N GLU A 286 0.86 11.51 26.55
CA GLU A 286 -0.29 12.41 26.59
C GLU A 286 -1.58 11.67 26.19
N ALA A 287 -1.52 10.86 25.16
CA ALA A 287 -2.64 10.03 24.70
C ALA A 287 -3.15 9.11 25.81
N VAL A 288 -2.25 8.37 26.46
CA VAL A 288 -2.61 7.45 27.57
C VAL A 288 -3.11 8.24 28.78
N ALA A 289 -2.47 9.35 29.15
CA ALA A 289 -2.89 10.17 30.28
C ALA A 289 -4.25 10.85 30.07
N THR A 290 -4.56 11.24 28.85
CA THR A 290 -5.87 11.82 28.48
C THR A 290 -6.96 10.77 28.55
N ALA A 291 -6.78 9.63 27.87
CA ALA A 291 -7.75 8.55 27.83
C ALA A 291 -8.04 7.98 29.24
N SER A 292 -7.05 7.94 30.14
CA SER A 292 -7.24 7.44 31.51
C SER A 292 -8.27 8.22 32.34
N LYS A 293 -8.64 9.43 31.92
CA LYS A 293 -9.56 10.33 32.61
C LYS A 293 -10.96 10.39 31.97
N MET A 294 -11.12 9.77 30.82
CA MET A 294 -12.35 9.79 30.03
C MET A 294 -13.24 8.60 30.38
N LYS A 295 -14.47 8.60 29.88
CA LYS A 295 -15.40 7.47 30.08
C LYS A 295 -15.17 6.34 29.09
N GLY A 296 -14.74 6.68 27.87
CA GLY A 296 -14.65 5.75 26.75
C GLY A 296 -16.01 5.39 26.11
N PRO A 297 -15.99 4.59 25.06
CA PRO A 297 -14.82 3.97 24.43
C PRO A 297 -13.86 4.97 23.79
N ILE A 298 -12.56 4.65 23.83
CA ILE A 298 -11.49 5.44 23.22
C ILE A 298 -10.78 4.58 22.21
N GLU A 299 -10.62 5.07 20.99
CA GLU A 299 -9.75 4.47 19.99
C GLU A 299 -8.33 5.05 20.08
N PHE A 300 -7.34 4.18 20.05
CA PHE A 300 -5.93 4.52 19.85
C PHE A 300 -5.50 4.02 18.48
N SER A 301 -5.37 4.93 17.53
CA SER A 301 -4.82 4.61 16.20
C SER A 301 -3.30 4.52 16.29
N ASP A 302 -2.77 3.27 16.22
CA ASP A 302 -1.34 2.94 16.11
C ASP A 302 -0.96 2.85 14.62
N ALA A 303 -1.01 3.97 13.92
CA ALA A 303 -0.65 4.06 12.50
C ALA A 303 0.84 3.78 12.26
N ALA A 304 1.66 3.90 13.30
CA ALA A 304 3.10 3.67 13.22
C ALA A 304 3.46 2.18 13.04
N ASP A 305 2.56 1.27 13.43
CA ASP A 305 2.73 -0.16 13.25
C ASP A 305 1.53 -0.77 12.49
N ALA A 306 1.15 -0.14 11.38
CA ALA A 306 0.04 -0.56 10.54
C ALA A 306 0.47 -1.59 9.48
N PRO A 307 0.03 -2.87 9.58
CA PRO A 307 0.36 -3.88 8.57
C PRO A 307 -0.17 -3.53 7.17
N SER A 308 -1.30 -2.81 7.08
CA SER A 308 -1.83 -2.32 5.79
C SER A 308 -0.91 -1.34 5.06
N SER A 309 0.10 -0.78 5.77
CA SER A 309 1.15 0.08 5.21
C SER A 309 2.52 -0.60 5.21
N GLY A 310 2.60 -1.89 5.55
CA GLY A 310 3.82 -2.69 5.50
C GLY A 310 4.54 -2.89 6.83
N ALA A 311 3.95 -2.55 7.99
CA ALA A 311 4.54 -2.81 9.29
C ALA A 311 4.38 -4.27 9.75
N SER A 312 5.14 -4.67 10.77
CA SER A 312 5.11 -6.02 11.35
C SER A 312 3.86 -6.31 12.18
N GLY A 313 3.23 -5.29 12.73
CA GLY A 313 2.05 -5.43 13.61
C GLY A 313 2.38 -5.90 15.03
N ASP A 314 3.67 -5.97 15.42
CA ASP A 314 4.09 -6.49 16.71
C ASP A 314 4.38 -5.42 17.78
N SER A 315 4.08 -4.13 17.49
CA SER A 315 4.20 -3.06 18.46
C SER A 315 3.35 -3.33 19.71
N ASN A 316 3.98 -3.18 20.84
CA ASN A 316 3.35 -3.16 22.13
C ASN A 316 3.48 -1.78 22.82
N ALA A 317 3.89 -0.73 22.10
CA ALA A 317 4.27 0.55 22.67
C ALA A 317 3.14 1.20 23.51
N ILE A 318 1.92 1.24 22.97
CA ILE A 318 0.76 1.83 23.68
C ILE A 318 0.43 1.00 24.93
N VAL A 319 0.41 -0.33 24.82
CA VAL A 319 0.15 -1.23 25.96
C VAL A 319 1.24 -1.10 27.02
N ALA A 320 2.52 -1.03 26.62
CA ALA A 320 3.63 -0.86 27.55
C ALA A 320 3.51 0.43 28.35
N GLU A 321 3.13 1.53 27.72
CA GLU A 321 2.87 2.80 28.38
C GLU A 321 1.65 2.75 29.33
N MET A 322 0.57 2.09 28.90
CA MET A 322 -0.60 1.85 29.77
C MET A 322 -0.24 1.02 31.01
N ILE A 323 0.55 -0.02 30.84
CA ILE A 323 1.02 -0.85 31.99
C ILE A 323 1.94 -0.02 32.89
N ARG A 324 2.89 0.73 32.33
CA ARG A 324 3.84 1.56 33.06
C ARG A 324 3.14 2.59 33.94
N THR A 325 2.04 3.17 33.46
CA THR A 325 1.28 4.21 34.15
C THR A 325 0.17 3.65 35.05
N GLY A 326 -0.08 2.33 35.02
CA GLY A 326 -1.17 1.71 35.78
C GLY A 326 -2.55 2.08 35.24
N TYR A 327 -2.74 2.01 33.93
CA TYR A 327 -4.00 2.36 33.24
C TYR A 327 -5.19 1.58 33.85
N PRO A 328 -6.26 2.29 34.31
CA PRO A 328 -7.25 1.63 35.18
C PRO A 328 -8.39 0.93 34.41
N HIS A 329 -8.47 1.10 33.10
CA HIS A 329 -9.63 0.67 32.31
C HIS A 329 -9.33 -0.59 31.48
N THR A 330 -10.39 -1.22 30.95
CA THR A 330 -10.27 -2.39 30.04
C THR A 330 -9.69 -1.99 28.69
N VAL A 331 -8.77 -2.81 28.19
CA VAL A 331 -8.05 -2.57 26.94
C VAL A 331 -8.16 -3.77 26.01
N LEU A 332 -8.50 -3.53 24.74
CA LEU A 332 -8.44 -4.50 23.65
C LEU A 332 -7.25 -4.18 22.75
N ALA A 333 -6.31 -5.10 22.64
CA ALA A 333 -5.06 -4.88 21.91
C ALA A 333 -4.74 -6.02 20.94
N PRO A 334 -4.65 -5.74 19.62
CA PRO A 334 -4.15 -6.69 18.62
C PRO A 334 -2.62 -6.67 18.63
N ILE A 335 -1.99 -7.83 18.55
CA ILE A 335 -0.52 -7.96 18.47
C ILE A 335 -0.16 -9.15 17.57
N VAL A 336 0.77 -8.96 16.65
CA VAL A 336 1.37 -10.05 15.87
C VAL A 336 2.52 -10.65 16.66
N ASP A 337 2.38 -11.89 17.11
CA ASP A 337 3.43 -12.61 17.83
C ASP A 337 3.30 -14.13 17.63
N PRO A 338 3.90 -14.68 16.56
CA PRO A 338 3.83 -16.12 16.26
C PRO A 338 4.32 -16.98 17.41
N SER A 339 5.34 -16.52 18.15
CA SER A 339 5.94 -17.29 19.25
C SER A 339 5.00 -17.39 20.45
N ALA A 340 4.28 -16.32 20.76
CA ALA A 340 3.28 -16.32 21.82
C ALA A 340 2.07 -17.20 21.45
N VAL A 341 1.64 -17.18 20.18
CA VAL A 341 0.57 -18.06 19.69
C VAL A 341 0.92 -19.52 19.85
N VAL A 342 2.11 -19.95 19.41
CA VAL A 342 2.55 -21.36 19.55
C VAL A 342 2.48 -21.80 21.01
N ARG A 343 3.03 -21.00 21.93
CA ARG A 343 3.04 -21.31 23.36
C ARG A 343 1.64 -21.36 23.98
N ALA A 344 0.74 -20.48 23.52
CA ALA A 344 -0.65 -20.46 23.99
C ALA A 344 -1.42 -21.69 23.51
N VAL A 345 -1.27 -22.06 22.23
CA VAL A 345 -1.89 -23.26 21.63
C VAL A 345 -1.41 -24.53 22.33
N GLU A 346 -0.11 -24.66 22.57
CA GLU A 346 0.45 -25.80 23.34
C GLU A 346 -0.13 -25.90 24.76
N LYS A 347 -0.41 -24.77 25.39
CA LYS A 347 -0.97 -24.70 26.72
C LYS A 347 -2.46 -25.07 26.78
N GLY A 348 -3.21 -24.74 25.72
CA GLY A 348 -4.63 -24.98 25.60
C GLY A 348 -5.51 -23.96 26.32
N ILE A 349 -6.81 -23.97 25.98
CA ILE A 349 -7.83 -23.09 26.57
C ILE A 349 -7.87 -23.29 28.10
N ASP A 350 -8.15 -22.19 28.83
CA ASP A 350 -8.08 -22.05 30.28
C ASP A 350 -6.68 -22.22 30.89
N GLY A 351 -5.68 -22.48 30.05
CA GLY A 351 -4.28 -22.62 30.46
C GLY A 351 -3.67 -21.27 30.85
N ARG A 352 -2.92 -21.25 31.97
CA ARG A 352 -2.17 -20.06 32.40
C ARG A 352 -0.76 -20.12 31.85
N ILE A 353 -0.34 -19.03 31.21
CA ILE A 353 0.98 -18.87 30.60
C ILE A 353 1.66 -17.59 31.06
N THR A 354 2.98 -17.59 31.00
CA THR A 354 3.78 -16.36 31.03
C THR A 354 4.48 -16.23 29.67
N VAL A 355 4.22 -15.17 28.95
CA VAL A 355 4.80 -14.92 27.63
C VAL A 355 5.43 -13.54 27.60
N LYS A 356 6.44 -13.39 26.77
CA LYS A 356 6.95 -12.08 26.33
C LYS A 356 6.18 -11.71 25.07
N LEU A 357 5.40 -10.62 25.10
CA LEU A 357 4.44 -10.28 24.07
C LEU A 357 4.84 -8.99 23.33
N GLY A 358 4.81 -9.05 22.01
CA GLY A 358 5.22 -7.99 21.10
C GLY A 358 6.71 -7.68 21.15
N GLY A 359 7.22 -6.92 20.18
CA GLY A 359 8.64 -6.58 20.08
C GLY A 359 9.57 -7.76 19.83
N ASN A 360 9.04 -8.88 19.37
CA ASN A 360 9.81 -10.05 18.99
C ASN A 360 10.24 -10.03 17.53
N LEU A 361 9.51 -9.30 16.70
CA LEU A 361 9.79 -9.10 15.26
C LEU A 361 10.57 -7.81 15.04
N ASP A 362 10.05 -6.69 15.51
CA ASP A 362 10.70 -5.38 15.40
C ASP A 362 11.36 -4.96 16.71
N LYS A 363 12.68 -4.73 16.65
CA LYS A 363 13.50 -4.39 17.83
C LYS A 363 13.40 -2.93 18.27
N ARG A 364 12.59 -2.12 17.61
CA ARG A 364 12.18 -0.81 18.14
C ARG A 364 11.39 -0.98 19.44
N PHE A 365 10.77 -2.14 19.63
CA PHE A 365 9.97 -2.46 20.79
C PHE A 365 10.70 -3.42 21.75
N THR A 366 10.37 -3.32 23.03
CA THR A 366 10.86 -4.26 24.04
C THR A 366 9.71 -5.18 24.43
N PRO A 367 9.86 -6.51 24.32
CA PRO A 367 8.80 -7.43 24.70
C PRO A 367 8.37 -7.27 26.15
N ILE A 368 7.04 -7.19 26.37
CA ILE A 368 6.46 -7.10 27.72
C ILE A 368 6.18 -8.49 28.27
N GLU A 369 6.50 -8.73 29.55
CA GLU A 369 6.14 -9.97 30.21
C GLU A 369 4.68 -9.93 30.67
N VAL A 370 3.86 -10.83 30.13
CA VAL A 370 2.43 -10.92 30.41
C VAL A 370 2.13 -12.29 31.03
N LYS A 371 1.42 -12.26 32.16
CA LYS A 371 0.85 -13.48 32.80
C LYS A 371 -0.63 -13.53 32.42
N ALA A 372 -0.98 -14.46 31.55
CA ALA A 372 -2.30 -14.50 30.93
C ALA A 372 -2.95 -15.87 31.05
N THR A 373 -4.27 -15.89 30.91
CA THR A 373 -5.08 -17.08 30.66
C THR A 373 -5.43 -17.12 29.17
N VAL A 374 -5.32 -18.27 28.55
CA VAL A 374 -5.75 -18.51 27.16
C VAL A 374 -7.27 -18.63 27.15
N ILE A 375 -7.96 -17.69 26.52
CA ILE A 375 -9.44 -17.65 26.50
C ILE A 375 -10.00 -18.42 25.31
N SER A 376 -9.41 -18.24 24.13
CA SER A 376 -9.82 -18.91 22.90
C SER A 376 -8.66 -19.10 21.94
N ALA A 377 -8.86 -19.97 20.97
CA ALA A 377 -7.97 -20.18 19.84
C ALA A 377 -8.80 -20.42 18.58
N SER A 378 -8.35 -19.88 17.45
CA SER A 378 -8.97 -20.01 16.12
C SER A 378 -7.91 -20.27 15.05
N ASP A 379 -8.33 -20.61 13.84
CA ASP A 379 -7.45 -20.72 12.68
C ASP A 379 -7.08 -19.36 12.08
N GLY A 380 -7.72 -18.28 12.55
CA GLY A 380 -7.48 -16.91 12.12
C GLY A 380 -7.99 -16.62 10.71
N THR A 381 -8.99 -17.36 10.23
CA THR A 381 -9.65 -17.13 8.94
C THR A 381 -10.98 -16.45 9.16
N PHE A 382 -11.18 -15.26 8.58
CA PHE A 382 -12.42 -14.49 8.75
C PHE A 382 -12.67 -13.54 7.58
N PRO A 383 -13.96 -13.26 7.26
CA PRO A 383 -14.31 -12.23 6.27
C PRO A 383 -14.09 -10.84 6.87
N LEU A 384 -13.59 -9.91 6.06
CA LEU A 384 -13.55 -8.49 6.42
C LEU A 384 -14.94 -7.84 6.30
N GLU A 385 -15.21 -6.79 7.08
CA GLU A 385 -16.42 -5.99 6.96
C GLU A 385 -16.30 -4.99 5.79
N LYS A 386 -15.13 -4.40 5.61
CA LYS A 386 -14.87 -3.34 4.63
C LYS A 386 -14.82 -3.86 3.19
N TRP A 387 -14.22 -5.02 2.97
CA TRP A 387 -14.02 -5.60 1.64
C TRP A 387 -14.58 -7.00 1.53
N PRO A 388 -15.09 -7.42 0.36
CA PRO A 388 -15.57 -8.79 0.14
C PRO A 388 -14.38 -9.76 0.00
N SER A 389 -13.52 -9.81 0.99
CA SER A 389 -12.30 -10.63 1.04
C SER A 389 -12.22 -11.38 2.36
N ILE A 390 -11.44 -12.47 2.35
CA ILE A 390 -11.16 -13.28 3.53
C ILE A 390 -9.73 -13.01 3.96
N GLU A 391 -9.56 -12.70 5.24
CA GLU A 391 -8.26 -12.52 5.86
C GLU A 391 -7.76 -13.86 6.46
N HIS A 392 -6.44 -14.07 6.42
CA HIS A 392 -5.77 -15.28 6.90
C HIS A 392 -4.64 -14.95 7.89
N ALA A 393 -5.02 -14.63 9.11
CA ALA A 393 -4.10 -14.29 10.20
C ALA A 393 -3.24 -15.47 10.70
N GLY A 394 -3.50 -16.70 10.19
CA GLY A 394 -2.95 -17.93 10.76
C GLY A 394 -3.49 -18.22 12.16
N PRO A 395 -3.01 -19.25 12.85
CA PRO A 395 -3.43 -19.53 14.21
C PRO A 395 -3.45 -18.28 15.07
N THR A 396 -4.57 -18.05 15.75
CA THR A 396 -4.85 -16.83 16.51
C THR A 396 -5.34 -17.23 17.90
N VAL A 397 -4.93 -16.50 18.92
CA VAL A 397 -5.37 -16.76 20.31
C VAL A 397 -5.82 -15.48 20.99
N VAL A 398 -6.77 -15.61 21.91
CA VAL A 398 -7.14 -14.53 22.85
C VAL A 398 -6.51 -14.80 24.20
N LEU A 399 -5.77 -13.83 24.71
CA LEU A 399 -5.12 -13.86 26.01
C LEU A 399 -5.72 -12.81 26.93
N GLN A 400 -6.12 -13.20 28.14
CA GLN A 400 -6.62 -12.29 29.19
C GLN A 400 -5.59 -12.13 30.29
N SER A 401 -5.22 -10.87 30.58
CA SER A 401 -4.31 -10.52 31.67
C SER A 401 -4.83 -9.26 32.37
N ASP A 402 -5.29 -9.42 33.62
CA ASP A 402 -5.91 -8.33 34.38
C ASP A 402 -6.99 -7.62 33.55
N ASN A 403 -6.85 -6.32 33.29
CA ASN A 403 -7.77 -5.52 32.47
C ASN A 403 -7.41 -5.50 30.97
N TYR A 404 -6.39 -6.24 30.51
CA TYR A 404 -5.95 -6.32 29.12
C TYR A 404 -6.44 -7.60 28.46
N THR A 405 -7.07 -7.45 27.29
CA THR A 405 -7.42 -8.54 26.38
C THR A 405 -6.59 -8.39 25.12
N PHE A 406 -5.76 -9.38 24.83
CA PHE A 406 -4.93 -9.40 23.65
C PHE A 406 -5.49 -10.37 22.62
N VAL A 407 -5.66 -9.89 21.37
CA VAL A 407 -5.84 -10.78 20.22
C VAL A 407 -4.48 -10.95 19.54
N VAL A 408 -3.91 -12.14 19.67
CA VAL A 408 -2.54 -12.42 19.21
C VAL A 408 -2.58 -13.24 17.95
N PHE A 409 -2.04 -12.68 16.87
CA PHE A 409 -2.02 -13.26 15.53
C PHE A 409 -0.66 -13.88 15.21
N SER A 410 -0.67 -14.93 14.36
CA SER A 410 0.57 -15.53 13.84
C SER A 410 1.13 -14.78 12.63
N ARG A 411 0.31 -14.00 11.94
CA ARG A 411 0.69 -13.21 10.75
C ARG A 411 0.14 -11.81 10.86
N ALA A 412 0.81 -10.88 10.21
CA ALA A 412 0.28 -9.53 10.00
C ALA A 412 -1.02 -9.58 9.19
N ILE A 413 -1.97 -8.72 9.54
CA ILE A 413 -3.29 -8.64 8.92
C ILE A 413 -3.65 -7.18 8.64
N ASN A 414 -4.55 -6.95 7.67
CA ASN A 414 -5.16 -5.65 7.48
C ASN A 414 -6.20 -5.38 8.57
N LEU A 415 -5.82 -4.60 9.57
CA LEU A 415 -6.71 -4.24 10.67
C LEU A 415 -7.43 -2.93 10.34
N VAL A 416 -8.34 -2.99 9.35
CA VAL A 416 -9.06 -1.84 8.78
C VAL A 416 -10.51 -1.75 9.23
N ASP A 417 -10.99 -2.76 9.98
CA ASP A 417 -12.35 -2.86 10.51
C ASP A 417 -12.38 -3.71 11.79
N ARG A 418 -13.58 -4.06 12.28
CA ARG A 418 -13.76 -4.80 13.54
C ARG A 418 -13.72 -6.32 13.38
N ALA A 419 -13.67 -6.82 12.15
CA ALA A 419 -13.77 -8.26 11.87
C ALA A 419 -12.75 -9.11 12.66
N PRO A 420 -11.46 -8.69 12.84
CA PRO A 420 -10.50 -9.44 13.64
C PRO A 420 -10.95 -9.68 15.09
N PHE A 421 -11.68 -8.73 15.67
CA PHE A 421 -12.19 -8.84 17.03
C PHE A 421 -13.43 -9.72 17.10
N PHE A 422 -14.41 -9.49 16.22
CA PHE A 422 -15.64 -10.29 16.15
C PHE A 422 -15.36 -11.77 15.86
N ALA A 423 -14.40 -12.06 14.98
CA ALA A 423 -13.99 -13.44 14.66
C ALA A 423 -13.44 -14.20 15.87
N ASN A 424 -12.96 -13.48 16.87
CA ASN A 424 -12.43 -14.03 18.11
C ASN A 424 -13.41 -13.89 19.30
N GLY A 425 -14.69 -13.57 19.02
CA GLY A 425 -15.77 -13.48 20.01
C GLY A 425 -15.72 -12.23 20.89
N LEU A 426 -15.10 -11.15 20.41
CA LEU A 426 -14.93 -9.90 21.15
C LEU A 426 -15.68 -8.78 20.44
N ASP A 427 -16.52 -8.01 21.18
CA ASP A 427 -17.07 -6.77 20.67
C ASP A 427 -16.18 -5.61 21.17
N PRO A 428 -15.57 -4.80 20.29
CA PRO A 428 -14.79 -3.64 20.69
C PRO A 428 -15.55 -2.67 21.61
N LYS A 429 -16.86 -2.60 21.49
CA LYS A 429 -17.71 -1.73 22.32
C LYS A 429 -17.76 -2.13 23.81
N ASP A 430 -17.37 -3.35 24.14
CA ASP A 430 -17.29 -3.84 25.53
C ASP A 430 -16.03 -3.36 26.26
N PHE A 431 -15.13 -2.67 25.55
CA PHE A 431 -13.86 -2.20 26.10
C PHE A 431 -13.85 -0.67 26.22
N HIS A 432 -13.12 -0.20 27.23
CA HIS A 432 -12.90 1.24 27.39
C HIS A 432 -11.90 1.77 26.35
N SER A 433 -10.87 0.99 26.02
CA SER A 433 -9.85 1.38 25.06
C SER A 433 -9.60 0.29 24.04
N ILE A 434 -9.56 0.69 22.78
CA ILE A 434 -9.30 -0.19 21.64
C ILE A 434 -8.06 0.32 20.92
N ILE A 435 -7.07 -0.54 20.73
CA ILE A 435 -5.91 -0.22 19.90
C ILE A 435 -6.18 -0.73 18.49
N VAL A 436 -6.04 0.15 17.50
CA VAL A 436 -6.27 -0.14 16.07
C VAL A 436 -4.99 0.15 15.30
N LYS A 437 -4.43 -0.87 14.65
CA LYS A 437 -3.18 -0.79 13.88
C LYS A 437 -3.47 -0.44 12.42
N SER A 438 -3.99 0.76 12.22
CA SER A 438 -4.35 1.29 10.89
C SER A 438 -4.16 2.81 10.88
N PRO A 439 -3.73 3.39 9.76
CA PRO A 439 -3.71 4.85 9.60
C PRO A 439 -5.11 5.43 9.37
N PHE A 440 -6.07 4.60 8.97
CA PHE A 440 -7.44 5.00 8.68
C PHE A 440 -8.39 3.80 8.75
N CYS A 441 -9.52 4.01 9.43
CA CYS A 441 -10.69 3.15 9.36
C CYS A 441 -11.89 3.97 8.92
N GLU A 442 -12.88 3.37 8.26
CA GLU A 442 -14.12 4.07 7.96
C GLU A 442 -14.83 4.46 9.28
N PRO A 443 -15.44 5.66 9.36
CA PRO A 443 -15.98 6.19 10.60
C PRO A 443 -16.94 5.25 11.34
N GLU A 444 -17.75 4.49 10.63
CA GLU A 444 -18.71 3.55 11.23
C GLU A 444 -18.06 2.43 12.05
N PHE A 445 -16.79 2.12 11.80
CA PHE A 445 -16.12 1.06 12.56
C PHE A 445 -15.74 1.49 13.96
N PHE A 446 -15.26 2.74 14.12
CA PHE A 446 -14.80 3.25 15.42
C PHE A 446 -15.27 4.68 15.72
N ASP A 447 -15.07 5.65 14.80
CA ASP A 447 -15.26 7.07 15.01
C ASP A 447 -16.67 7.44 15.46
N ASP A 448 -17.69 6.86 14.84
CA ASP A 448 -19.10 7.20 15.08
C ASP A 448 -19.59 6.88 16.52
N TRP A 449 -18.86 6.04 17.26
CA TRP A 449 -19.28 5.58 18.57
C TRP A 449 -18.21 5.68 19.66
N CYS A 450 -16.95 5.94 19.33
CA CYS A 450 -15.92 6.27 20.30
C CYS A 450 -16.10 7.71 20.81
N GLU A 451 -15.83 7.92 22.09
CA GLU A 451 -15.83 9.28 22.69
C GLU A 451 -14.67 10.13 22.15
N LEU A 452 -13.57 9.48 21.81
CA LEU A 452 -12.36 10.10 21.27
C LEU A 452 -11.57 9.10 20.45
N ASN A 453 -11.05 9.56 19.31
CA ASN A 453 -10.04 8.87 18.50
C ASN A 453 -8.73 9.61 18.62
N ILE A 454 -7.65 8.88 18.92
CA ILE A 454 -6.33 9.45 19.15
C ILE A 454 -5.36 8.83 18.18
N ILE A 455 -4.83 9.63 17.25
CA ILE A 455 -3.71 9.21 16.39
C ILE A 455 -2.44 9.34 17.21
N VAL A 456 -1.88 8.21 17.63
CA VAL A 456 -0.78 8.19 18.59
C VAL A 456 0.56 8.36 17.89
N ASP A 457 1.36 9.28 18.40
CA ASP A 457 2.79 9.35 18.08
C ASP A 457 3.53 8.20 18.79
N ALA A 458 3.59 7.07 18.10
CA ALA A 458 4.25 5.86 18.56
C ALA A 458 5.42 5.50 17.63
N PRO A 459 6.44 4.80 18.13
CA PRO A 459 7.49 4.28 17.27
C PRO A 459 6.93 3.17 16.35
N GLY A 460 7.47 3.07 15.12
CA GLY A 460 7.10 2.00 14.20
C GLY A 460 7.63 2.19 12.80
N SER A 461 7.52 1.16 11.97
CA SER A 461 8.03 1.15 10.59
C SER A 461 7.15 1.90 9.59
N THR A 462 5.98 2.35 10.03
CA THR A 462 5.02 3.14 9.25
C THR A 462 4.61 4.42 9.99
N SER A 463 5.50 4.97 10.83
CA SER A 463 5.24 6.19 11.58
C SER A 463 4.98 7.38 10.67
N ALA A 464 3.95 8.17 11.01
CA ALA A 464 3.67 9.44 10.34
C ALA A 464 4.62 10.57 10.78
N ASP A 465 5.36 10.40 11.90
CA ASP A 465 6.58 11.16 12.17
C ASP A 465 7.72 10.62 11.28
N LEU A 466 7.79 11.15 10.07
CA LEU A 466 8.73 10.69 9.04
C LEU A 466 10.21 10.87 9.43
N LEU A 467 10.51 11.83 10.33
CA LEU A 467 11.87 12.02 10.84
C LEU A 467 12.32 10.83 11.68
N SER A 468 11.42 10.21 12.42
CA SER A 468 11.71 9.05 13.28
C SER A 468 12.11 7.79 12.50
N LEU A 469 11.75 7.70 11.22
CA LEU A 469 12.05 6.53 10.37
C LEU A 469 13.53 6.42 9.98
N GLY A 470 14.22 7.55 9.83
CA GLY A 470 15.66 7.58 9.55
C GLY A 470 16.01 7.23 8.10
N HIS A 471 15.36 7.86 7.13
CA HIS A 471 15.66 7.73 5.70
C HIS A 471 17.13 7.97 5.39
N THR A 472 17.73 7.07 4.61
CA THR A 472 19.15 7.10 4.26
C THR A 472 19.45 6.92 2.77
N ILE A 473 18.45 6.50 1.97
CA ILE A 473 18.62 6.12 0.56
C ILE A 473 17.99 7.16 -0.37
N CYS A 474 16.84 7.71 -0.02
CA CYS A 474 16.14 8.67 -0.87
C CYS A 474 16.96 9.94 -1.12
N ALA A 475 16.76 10.52 -2.30
CA ALA A 475 17.45 11.76 -2.68
C ALA A 475 17.15 12.89 -1.68
N ARG A 476 18.16 13.70 -1.40
CA ARG A 476 18.09 14.87 -0.49
C ARG A 476 18.48 16.14 -1.25
N PRO A 477 17.94 17.34 -0.91
CA PRO A 477 17.04 17.60 0.23
C PRO A 477 15.60 17.16 -0.05
N MET A 478 14.86 16.78 1.02
CA MET A 478 13.49 16.25 0.97
C MET A 478 12.66 16.82 2.13
N PHE A 479 11.50 17.43 1.85
CA PHE A 479 10.55 17.83 2.88
C PHE A 479 9.77 16.60 3.41
N PRO A 480 9.54 16.44 4.72
CA PRO A 480 10.00 17.26 5.85
C PRO A 480 11.33 16.77 6.45
N LEU A 481 12.08 15.92 5.77
CA LEU A 481 13.32 15.31 6.29
C LEU A 481 14.47 16.31 6.39
N ASP A 482 14.39 17.41 5.67
CA ASP A 482 15.37 18.50 5.65
C ASP A 482 14.69 19.85 5.86
N ASP A 483 15.43 20.76 6.51
CA ASP A 483 15.06 22.17 6.59
C ASP A 483 15.37 22.88 5.26
N ASP A 484 14.67 23.99 5.00
CA ASP A 484 14.90 24.89 3.87
C ASP A 484 14.94 24.22 2.47
N VAL A 485 14.07 23.22 2.26
CA VAL A 485 13.95 22.56 0.95
C VAL A 485 13.36 23.52 -0.07
N GLU A 486 14.11 23.78 -1.15
CA GLU A 486 13.65 24.56 -2.30
C GLU A 486 13.06 23.65 -3.37
N PHE A 487 12.00 24.10 -4.02
CA PHE A 487 11.40 23.43 -5.16
C PHE A 487 11.51 24.28 -6.43
N ASN A 488 12.35 23.81 -7.33
CA ASN A 488 12.44 24.31 -8.70
C ASN A 488 11.92 23.22 -9.61
N ALA A 489 10.65 23.33 -10.01
CA ALA A 489 9.99 22.30 -10.79
C ALA A 489 10.67 22.11 -12.17
N GLU A 490 11.29 20.96 -12.38
CA GLU A 490 11.95 20.58 -13.61
C GLU A 490 11.23 19.39 -14.27
N PRO A 491 10.39 19.63 -15.31
CA PRO A 491 9.73 18.55 -16.01
C PRO A 491 10.72 17.64 -16.74
N GLN A 492 10.64 16.35 -16.43
CA GLN A 492 11.35 15.29 -17.15
C GLN A 492 10.44 14.73 -18.23
N VAL A 493 10.95 14.52 -19.43
CA VAL A 493 10.16 14.09 -20.59
C VAL A 493 10.65 12.75 -21.08
N TYR A 494 9.73 11.85 -21.32
CA TYR A 494 9.99 10.52 -21.83
C TYR A 494 9.11 10.25 -23.05
N SER A 495 9.74 9.79 -24.13
CA SER A 495 9.07 9.35 -25.36
C SER A 495 9.88 8.22 -25.96
N ARG A 496 9.18 7.21 -26.44
CA ARG A 496 9.81 6.04 -27.08
C ARG A 496 9.61 6.05 -28.61
N VAL A 497 8.96 7.08 -29.16
CA VAL A 497 8.62 7.20 -30.60
C VAL A 497 9.48 8.24 -31.28
#